data_de69a9a6b355d3722a2699b45f5a1029
#
_entry.id   de69a9a6b355d3722a2699b45f5a1029
#
_cell.length_a   1.000
_cell.length_b   1.000
_cell.length_c   1.000
_cell.angle_alpha   90.00
_cell.angle_beta   90.00
_cell.angle_gamma   90.00
#
_symmetry.space_group_name_H-M   'P 1'
#
loop_
_entity.id
_entity.type
_entity.pdbx_description
1 polymer ?
#
loop_
_entity_poly.entity_id
_entity_poly.type
_entity_poly.pdbx_seq_one_letter_code
_entity_poly.pdbx_strand_id
1 'polypeptide(L)'
;NQASLGALNRLINYNLVNLSGFTPTDALHVISSFNDFNKKAAILGAKLITRSKTKSGKLVAKSYDSFSSLVIKKLIYESAKAIFDFSLNLNNKKLNHNKINDNPVLRRFFFENKNETNNIVFKLNLPIVAIGASAKSYYPQVASKLSTESIIPNKHNIAGAIGAAI
;
A
#
# COMPACT_ATOMS: atom_id res chain seq x y z
N ASN A 1 -12.02 -4.07 -28.41
CA ASN A 1 -11.75 -3.90 -29.82
C ASN A 1 -10.25 -3.67 -30.00
N GLN A 2 -9.52 -4.55 -30.74
CA GLN A 2 -8.04 -4.46 -30.89
C GLN A 2 -7.58 -3.13 -31.51
N ALA A 3 -8.38 -2.55 -32.39
CA ALA A 3 -8.09 -1.26 -33.01
C ALA A 3 -8.07 -0.09 -32.01
N SER A 4 -8.95 -0.10 -31.01
CA SER A 4 -8.99 0.96 -29.99
C SER A 4 -7.82 0.87 -28.98
N LEU A 5 -7.32 -0.34 -28.70
CA LEU A 5 -6.12 -0.55 -27.89
C LEU A 5 -4.85 -0.05 -28.60
N GLY A 6 -4.75 -0.26 -29.92
CA GLY A 6 -3.63 0.26 -30.70
C GLY A 6 -3.60 1.79 -30.75
N ALA A 7 -4.75 2.44 -30.90
CA ALA A 7 -4.87 3.89 -30.85
C ALA A 7 -4.51 4.45 -29.46
N LEU A 8 -5.01 3.82 -28.38
CA LEU A 8 -4.69 4.21 -27.00
C LEU A 8 -3.19 4.11 -26.72
N ASN A 9 -2.54 3.02 -27.13
CA ASN A 9 -1.10 2.85 -26.95
C ASN A 9 -0.29 3.92 -27.68
N ARG A 10 -0.70 4.33 -28.90
CA ARG A 10 -0.07 5.44 -29.62
C ARG A 10 -0.20 6.76 -28.84
N LEU A 11 -1.39 7.07 -28.31
CA LEU A 11 -1.62 8.28 -27.52
C LEU A 11 -0.78 8.31 -26.24
N ILE A 12 -0.62 7.16 -25.58
CA ILE A 12 0.25 7.00 -24.40
C ILE A 12 1.72 7.24 -24.80
N ASN A 13 2.19 6.63 -25.88
CA ASN A 13 3.57 6.78 -26.35
C ASN A 13 3.92 8.23 -26.77
N TYR A 14 2.94 8.99 -27.23
CA TYR A 14 3.09 10.42 -27.51
C TYR A 14 2.86 11.32 -26.29
N ASN A 15 2.69 10.76 -25.07
CA ASN A 15 2.38 11.50 -23.85
C ASN A 15 1.12 12.38 -23.92
N LEU A 16 0.19 12.07 -24.83
CA LEU A 16 -1.09 12.77 -24.97
C LEU A 16 -2.16 12.26 -24.00
N VAL A 17 -1.97 11.05 -23.47
CA VAL A 17 -2.86 10.40 -22.49
C VAL A 17 -2.02 9.68 -21.45
N ASN A 18 -2.38 9.83 -20.19
CA ASN A 18 -1.81 9.08 -19.08
C ASN A 18 -2.79 8.02 -18.58
N LEU A 19 -2.28 6.82 -18.31
CA LEU A 19 -3.06 5.79 -17.62
C LEU A 19 -3.18 6.14 -16.15
N SER A 20 -4.41 6.27 -15.68
CA SER A 20 -4.73 6.46 -14.27
C SER A 20 -5.38 5.19 -13.73
N GLY A 21 -5.02 4.83 -12.51
CA GLY A 21 -5.58 3.69 -11.78
C GLY A 21 -6.04 4.09 -10.39
N PHE A 22 -6.78 3.20 -9.72
CA PHE A 22 -7.17 3.39 -8.34
C PHE A 22 -5.94 3.21 -7.44
N THR A 23 -5.65 4.22 -6.61
CA THR A 23 -4.47 4.29 -5.76
C THR A 23 -4.81 4.05 -4.28
N PRO A 24 -3.83 3.75 -3.42
CA PRO A 24 -4.05 3.75 -1.97
C PRO A 24 -4.57 5.08 -1.44
N THR A 25 -4.18 6.21 -2.03
CA THR A 25 -4.71 7.53 -1.67
C THR A 25 -6.19 7.63 -1.96
N ASP A 26 -6.67 7.12 -3.10
CA ASP A 26 -8.10 7.03 -3.40
C ASP A 26 -8.83 6.17 -2.36
N ALA A 27 -8.24 5.04 -1.96
CA ALA A 27 -8.81 4.19 -0.91
C ALA A 27 -8.94 4.93 0.42
N LEU A 28 -7.94 5.74 0.81
CA LEU A 28 -8.00 6.58 2.01
C LEU A 28 -9.12 7.62 1.94
N HIS A 29 -9.37 8.21 0.76
CA HIS A 29 -10.52 9.12 0.55
C HIS A 29 -11.85 8.42 0.72
N VAL A 30 -11.98 7.20 0.17
CA VAL A 30 -13.22 6.41 0.30
C VAL A 30 -13.52 6.14 1.78
N ILE A 31 -12.54 5.67 2.56
CA ILE A 31 -12.72 5.37 3.99
C ILE A 31 -12.62 6.60 4.90
N SER A 32 -12.58 7.81 4.34
CA SER A 32 -12.54 9.10 5.06
C SER A 32 -11.34 9.30 6.00
N SER A 33 -10.23 8.60 5.77
CA SER A 33 -8.97 8.76 6.53
C SER A 33 -8.07 9.87 5.95
N PHE A 34 -8.42 10.41 4.78
CA PHE A 34 -7.73 11.47 4.08
C PHE A 34 -8.71 12.22 3.19
N ASN A 35 -8.69 13.56 3.15
CA ASN A 35 -9.76 14.35 2.51
C ASN A 35 -9.24 15.50 1.62
N ASP A 36 -7.98 15.46 1.18
CA ASP A 36 -7.36 16.57 0.43
C ASP A 36 -7.81 16.65 -1.04
N PHE A 37 -8.42 15.57 -1.58
CA PHE A 37 -8.83 15.48 -2.97
C PHE A 37 -10.32 15.10 -3.14
N ASN A 38 -10.72 14.79 -4.37
CA ASN A 38 -12.12 14.52 -4.71
C ASN A 38 -12.58 13.11 -4.27
N LYS A 39 -13.23 13.04 -3.11
CA LYS A 39 -13.80 11.80 -2.57
C LYS A 39 -14.83 11.15 -3.51
N LYS A 40 -15.65 11.95 -4.23
CA LYS A 40 -16.67 11.40 -5.15
C LYS A 40 -16.01 10.65 -6.31
N ALA A 41 -14.92 11.19 -6.86
CA ALA A 41 -14.13 10.52 -7.90
C ALA A 41 -13.52 9.22 -7.39
N ALA A 42 -12.95 9.21 -6.19
CA ALA A 42 -12.40 8.00 -5.55
C ALA A 42 -13.48 6.91 -5.37
N ILE A 43 -14.67 7.27 -4.89
CA ILE A 43 -15.79 6.33 -4.77
C ILE A 43 -16.21 5.75 -6.13
N LEU A 44 -16.27 6.57 -7.18
CA LEU A 44 -16.60 6.09 -8.52
C LEU A 44 -15.53 5.12 -9.04
N GLY A 45 -14.25 5.42 -8.86
CA GLY A 45 -13.14 4.54 -9.21
C GLY A 45 -13.22 3.19 -8.48
N ALA A 46 -13.47 3.20 -7.17
CA ALA A 46 -13.65 1.98 -6.38
C ALA A 46 -14.87 1.16 -6.86
N LYS A 47 -16.00 1.82 -7.16
CA LYS A 47 -17.20 1.15 -7.70
C LYS A 47 -16.95 0.47 -9.05
N LEU A 48 -16.14 1.06 -9.93
CA LEU A 48 -15.78 0.44 -11.21
C LEU A 48 -14.99 -0.85 -10.99
N ILE A 49 -14.01 -0.84 -10.10
CA ILE A 49 -13.17 -2.01 -9.85
C ILE A 49 -13.96 -3.13 -9.15
N THR A 50 -14.86 -2.82 -8.23
CA THR A 50 -15.67 -3.84 -7.56
C THR A 50 -16.61 -4.61 -8.49
N ARG A 51 -16.91 -4.07 -9.68
CA ARG A 51 -17.64 -4.80 -10.73
C ARG A 51 -16.79 -5.81 -11.48
N SER A 52 -15.47 -5.72 -11.37
CA SER A 52 -14.54 -6.63 -12.00
C SER A 52 -14.51 -7.98 -11.29
N LYS A 53 -14.24 -9.04 -12.07
CA LYS A 53 -14.09 -10.39 -11.55
C LYS A 53 -12.61 -10.76 -11.45
N THR A 54 -12.28 -11.52 -10.44
CA THR A 54 -10.97 -12.17 -10.31
C THR A 54 -10.78 -13.24 -11.39
N LYS A 55 -9.57 -13.78 -11.55
CA LYS A 55 -9.29 -14.92 -12.44
C LYS A 55 -10.17 -16.14 -12.14
N SER A 56 -10.63 -16.30 -10.90
CA SER A 56 -11.55 -17.37 -10.48
C SER A 56 -13.03 -17.04 -10.69
N GLY A 57 -13.37 -15.94 -11.37
CA GLY A 57 -14.75 -15.52 -11.66
C GLY A 57 -15.49 -14.85 -10.49
N LYS A 58 -14.90 -14.76 -9.30
CA LYS A 58 -15.49 -14.09 -8.13
C LYS A 58 -15.33 -12.59 -8.22
N LEU A 59 -16.27 -11.82 -7.64
CA LEU A 59 -16.12 -10.37 -7.51
C LEU A 59 -14.86 -10.04 -6.70
N VAL A 60 -14.15 -8.97 -7.08
CA VAL A 60 -12.96 -8.48 -6.37
C VAL A 60 -13.30 -8.10 -4.93
N ALA A 61 -14.44 -7.47 -4.69
CA ALA A 61 -14.95 -7.16 -3.36
C ALA A 61 -16.48 -7.02 -3.40
N LYS A 62 -17.12 -7.12 -2.22
CA LYS A 62 -18.58 -7.01 -2.09
C LYS A 62 -19.07 -5.55 -2.21
N SER A 63 -18.25 -4.57 -1.82
CA SER A 63 -18.57 -3.14 -1.87
C SER A 63 -17.31 -2.32 -2.11
N TYR A 64 -17.48 -1.07 -2.52
CA TYR A 64 -16.38 -0.12 -2.70
C TYR A 64 -15.64 0.17 -1.38
N ASP A 65 -16.34 0.16 -0.23
CA ASP A 65 -15.72 0.32 1.09
C ASP A 65 -14.86 -0.89 1.46
N SER A 66 -15.39 -2.11 1.25
CA SER A 66 -14.64 -3.34 1.50
C SER A 66 -13.42 -3.46 0.58
N PHE A 67 -13.53 -3.03 -0.68
CA PHE A 67 -12.42 -2.96 -1.61
C PHE A 67 -11.35 -1.97 -1.13
N SER A 68 -11.75 -0.75 -0.75
CA SER A 68 -10.82 0.27 -0.28
C SER A 68 -10.11 -0.16 1.01
N SER A 69 -10.83 -0.78 1.94
CA SER A 69 -10.23 -1.37 3.15
C SER A 69 -9.24 -2.47 2.83
N LEU A 70 -9.51 -3.30 1.80
CA LEU A 70 -8.57 -4.32 1.32
C LEU A 70 -7.29 -3.70 0.76
N VAL A 71 -7.41 -2.61 -0.02
CA VAL A 71 -6.26 -1.88 -0.58
C VAL A 71 -5.38 -1.33 0.54
N ILE A 72 -5.97 -0.71 1.57
CA ILE A 72 -5.21 -0.17 2.70
C ILE A 72 -4.55 -1.29 3.53
N LYS A 73 -5.26 -2.38 3.80
CA LYS A 73 -4.67 -3.55 4.45
C LYS A 73 -3.46 -4.07 3.67
N LYS A 74 -3.57 -4.15 2.34
CA LYS A 74 -2.47 -4.59 1.47
C LYS A 74 -1.31 -3.59 1.48
N LEU A 75 -1.58 -2.28 1.46
CA LEU A 75 -0.56 -1.24 1.58
C LEU A 75 0.23 -1.38 2.88
N ILE A 76 -0.46 -1.46 4.03
CA ILE A 76 0.17 -1.63 5.35
C ILE A 76 1.04 -2.88 5.37
N TYR A 77 0.53 -3.96 4.83
CA TYR A 77 1.22 -5.23 4.75
C TYR A 77 2.51 -5.13 3.91
N GLU A 78 2.41 -4.62 2.67
CA GLU A 78 3.58 -4.51 1.78
C GLU A 78 4.61 -3.52 2.32
N SER A 79 4.16 -2.42 2.96
CA SER A 79 5.05 -1.47 3.62
C SER A 79 5.80 -2.10 4.79
N ALA A 80 5.10 -2.83 5.67
CA ALA A 80 5.72 -3.52 6.78
C ALA A 80 6.71 -4.59 6.31
N LYS A 81 6.34 -5.35 5.26
CA LYS A 81 7.21 -6.35 4.64
C LYS A 81 8.46 -5.71 4.06
N ALA A 82 8.33 -4.61 3.31
CA ALA A 82 9.48 -3.92 2.70
C ALA A 82 10.45 -3.39 3.77
N ILE A 83 9.93 -2.82 4.86
CA ILE A 83 10.76 -2.34 5.98
C ILE A 83 11.47 -3.52 6.67
N PHE A 84 10.76 -4.62 6.88
CA PHE A 84 11.32 -5.83 7.46
C PHE A 84 12.44 -6.40 6.57
N ASP A 85 12.19 -6.57 5.26
CA ASP A 85 13.18 -7.03 4.29
C ASP A 85 14.43 -6.14 4.29
N PHE A 86 14.23 -4.82 4.29
CA PHE A 86 15.31 -3.86 4.36
C PHE A 86 16.13 -4.01 5.65
N SER A 87 15.47 -4.13 6.81
CA SER A 87 16.13 -4.28 8.11
C SER A 87 16.98 -5.54 8.21
N LEU A 88 16.53 -6.65 7.61
CA LEU A 88 17.30 -7.89 7.55
C LEU A 88 18.53 -7.75 6.64
N ASN A 89 18.40 -7.01 5.54
CA ASN A 89 19.49 -6.83 4.58
C ASN A 89 20.58 -5.87 5.08
N LEU A 90 20.26 -4.93 5.98
CA LEU A 90 21.26 -4.07 6.62
C LEU A 90 22.31 -4.89 7.40
N ASN A 91 21.90 -6.00 8.00
CA ASN A 91 22.76 -6.83 8.83
C ASN A 91 23.37 -8.04 8.07
N ASN A 92 22.80 -8.44 6.94
CA ASN A 92 23.19 -9.64 6.19
C ASN A 92 23.13 -9.40 4.68
N LYS A 93 24.28 -9.15 4.07
CA LYS A 93 24.43 -8.85 2.63
C LYS A 93 23.97 -9.95 1.63
N LYS A 94 23.35 -11.06 2.08
CA LYS A 94 23.06 -12.25 1.24
C LYS A 94 21.64 -12.82 1.37
N LEU A 95 20.68 -12.12 2.00
CA LEU A 95 19.31 -12.64 2.04
C LEU A 95 18.58 -12.33 0.73
N ASN A 96 18.25 -13.41 0.02
CA ASN A 96 17.49 -13.33 -1.25
C ASN A 96 16.04 -12.93 -0.96
N HIS A 97 15.55 -11.83 -1.52
CA HIS A 97 14.21 -11.26 -1.30
C HIS A 97 13.04 -12.24 -1.54
N ASN A 98 13.24 -13.30 -2.30
CA ASN A 98 12.21 -14.31 -2.57
C ASN A 98 11.94 -15.25 -1.39
N LYS A 99 12.87 -15.37 -0.42
CA LYS A 99 12.75 -16.35 0.68
C LYS A 99 11.68 -16.00 1.72
N ILE A 100 11.22 -14.75 1.81
CA ILE A 100 10.18 -14.38 2.79
C ILE A 100 8.80 -14.89 2.35
N ASN A 101 8.50 -14.83 1.05
CA ASN A 101 7.26 -15.38 0.53
C ASN A 101 7.17 -16.91 0.64
N ASP A 102 8.32 -17.58 0.62
CA ASP A 102 8.43 -19.04 0.65
C ASP A 102 8.54 -19.61 2.07
N ASN A 103 8.78 -18.73 3.08
CA ASN A 103 8.86 -19.16 4.48
C ASN A 103 7.46 -19.16 5.11
N PRO A 104 6.89 -20.33 5.48
CA PRO A 104 5.55 -20.41 6.04
C PRO A 104 5.38 -19.63 7.36
N VAL A 105 6.43 -19.52 8.18
CA VAL A 105 6.40 -18.78 9.44
C VAL A 105 6.28 -17.28 9.18
N LEU A 106 7.10 -16.73 8.28
CA LEU A 106 7.06 -15.32 7.89
C LEU A 106 5.76 -14.98 7.18
N ARG A 107 5.30 -15.89 6.29
CA ARG A 107 4.01 -15.76 5.63
C ARG A 107 2.88 -15.67 6.66
N ARG A 108 2.88 -16.52 7.67
CA ARG A 108 1.89 -16.53 8.75
C ARG A 108 1.91 -15.23 9.55
N PHE A 109 3.09 -14.74 9.93
CA PHE A 109 3.25 -13.46 10.62
C PHE A 109 2.66 -12.29 9.83
N PHE A 110 2.91 -12.26 8.53
CA PHE A 110 2.45 -11.15 7.69
C PHE A 110 0.99 -11.28 7.25
N PHE A 111 0.45 -12.49 7.02
CA PHE A 111 -0.85 -12.70 6.36
C PHE A 111 -1.97 -13.17 7.28
N GLU A 112 -1.68 -13.84 8.40
CA GLU A 112 -2.70 -14.50 9.20
C GLU A 112 -3.11 -13.67 10.43
N ASN A 113 -4.39 -13.74 10.78
CA ASN A 113 -4.98 -13.01 11.89
C ASN A 113 -4.66 -13.66 13.24
N LYS A 114 -4.69 -12.84 14.31
CA LYS A 114 -4.36 -13.11 15.71
C LYS A 114 -5.16 -14.20 16.45
N ASN A 115 -5.78 -15.14 15.76
CA ASN A 115 -6.69 -16.11 16.42
C ASN A 115 -6.03 -17.46 16.74
N GLU A 116 -4.71 -17.54 16.80
CA GLU A 116 -4.01 -18.78 17.10
C GLU A 116 -3.21 -18.68 18.40
N THR A 117 -3.01 -19.85 19.03
CA THR A 117 -2.32 -20.06 20.32
C THR A 117 -0.88 -19.54 20.36
N ASN A 118 -0.26 -19.24 19.19
CA ASN A 118 1.13 -18.77 19.10
C ASN A 118 1.21 -17.48 18.29
N ASN A 119 1.63 -16.39 18.92
CA ASN A 119 1.91 -15.13 18.26
C ASN A 119 3.42 -14.96 18.04
N ILE A 120 3.83 -14.78 16.78
CA ILE A 120 5.19 -14.34 16.47
C ILE A 120 5.16 -12.81 16.40
N VAL A 121 6.02 -12.17 17.19
CA VAL A 121 6.15 -10.72 17.21
C VAL A 121 7.57 -10.36 16.74
N PHE A 122 7.67 -9.59 15.67
CA PHE A 122 8.93 -8.96 15.29
C PHE A 122 8.97 -7.56 15.86
N LYS A 123 10.02 -7.25 16.60
CA LYS A 123 10.27 -5.91 17.12
C LYS A 123 11.39 -5.27 16.32
N LEU A 124 11.08 -4.16 15.65
CA LEU A 124 12.10 -3.31 15.04
C LEU A 124 12.66 -2.39 16.14
N ASN A 125 13.97 -2.40 16.35
CA ASN A 125 14.62 -1.60 17.40
C ASN A 125 14.75 -0.11 17.08
N LEU A 126 14.48 0.27 15.83
CA LEU A 126 14.52 1.66 15.36
C LEU A 126 13.12 2.16 15.05
N PRO A 127 12.80 3.43 15.35
CA PRO A 127 11.53 4.01 14.96
C PRO A 127 11.46 4.20 13.43
N ILE A 128 10.25 4.24 12.90
CA ILE A 128 9.99 4.52 11.49
C ILE A 128 9.72 6.02 11.34
N VAL A 129 10.60 6.74 10.65
CA VAL A 129 10.33 8.13 10.26
C VAL A 129 9.51 8.14 8.97
N ALA A 130 8.26 8.60 9.06
CA ALA A 130 7.33 8.58 7.94
C ALA A 130 7.13 9.99 7.35
N ILE A 131 7.42 10.14 6.05
CA ILE A 131 7.24 11.38 5.30
C ILE A 131 6.29 11.14 4.11
N GLY A 132 5.66 12.22 3.63
CA GLY A 132 4.69 12.18 2.54
C GLY A 132 3.30 12.60 2.98
N ALA A 133 2.45 13.02 2.04
CA ALA A 133 1.13 13.58 2.32
C ALA A 133 0.22 12.64 3.12
N SER A 134 0.15 11.36 2.75
CA SER A 134 -0.70 10.37 3.38
C SER A 134 -0.02 9.59 4.53
N ALA A 135 1.18 9.98 4.96
CA ALA A 135 1.96 9.24 5.95
C ALA A 135 1.18 9.00 7.27
N LYS A 136 0.48 10.03 7.76
CA LYS A 136 -0.33 9.93 8.99
C LYS A 136 -1.43 8.88 8.92
N SER A 137 -1.93 8.56 7.72
CA SER A 137 -3.12 7.74 7.56
C SER A 137 -2.85 6.24 7.73
N TYR A 138 -1.61 5.77 7.53
CA TYR A 138 -1.33 4.34 7.58
C TYR A 138 0.00 3.93 8.24
N TYR A 139 1.02 4.80 8.31
CA TYR A 139 2.30 4.44 8.93
C TYR A 139 2.22 4.10 10.42
N PRO A 140 1.33 4.68 11.25
CA PRO A 140 1.13 4.21 12.62
C PRO A 140 0.75 2.72 12.67
N GLN A 141 -0.07 2.25 11.73
CA GLN A 141 -0.46 0.84 11.64
C GLN A 141 0.70 -0.05 11.13
N VAL A 142 1.54 0.48 10.22
CA VAL A 142 2.76 -0.21 9.77
C VAL A 142 3.73 -0.40 10.95
N ALA A 143 3.97 0.66 11.72
CA ALA A 143 4.84 0.62 12.89
C ALA A 143 4.31 -0.35 13.96
N SER A 144 3.01 -0.29 14.26
CA SER A 144 2.36 -1.23 15.17
C SER A 144 2.55 -2.69 14.74
N LYS A 145 2.50 -2.96 13.42
CA LYS A 145 2.72 -4.31 12.89
C LYS A 145 4.17 -4.81 13.09
N LEU A 146 5.13 -3.90 13.17
CA LEU A 146 6.54 -4.18 13.41
C LEU A 146 6.96 -3.92 14.88
N SER A 147 5.99 -3.75 15.77
CA SER A 147 6.18 -3.48 17.21
C SER A 147 7.20 -2.36 17.48
N THR A 148 7.08 -1.27 16.71
CA THR A 148 7.90 -0.08 16.84
C THR A 148 7.03 1.19 16.79
N GLU A 149 7.66 2.34 16.91
CA GLU A 149 6.99 3.65 16.84
C GLU A 149 7.10 4.26 15.45
N SER A 150 6.09 5.06 15.07
CA SER A 150 6.16 5.92 13.89
C SER A 150 6.35 7.38 14.32
N ILE A 151 7.41 8.00 13.83
CA ILE A 151 7.68 9.42 13.98
C ILE A 151 7.23 10.11 12.70
N ILE A 152 6.28 11.04 12.82
CA ILE A 152 5.76 11.81 11.69
C ILE A 152 6.15 13.27 11.91
N PRO A 153 7.21 13.75 11.23
CA PRO A 153 7.72 15.11 11.43
C PRO A 153 6.68 16.18 11.05
N ASN A 154 6.80 17.36 11.66
CA ASN A 154 6.10 18.53 11.17
C ASN A 154 6.50 18.76 9.70
N LYS A 155 5.53 19.18 8.86
CA LYS A 155 5.73 19.36 7.40
C LYS A 155 6.05 18.05 6.63
N HIS A 156 5.70 16.87 7.19
CA HIS A 156 5.89 15.57 6.52
C HIS A 156 5.30 15.54 5.11
N ASN A 157 4.24 16.30 4.86
CA ASN A 157 3.52 16.36 3.58
C ASN A 157 4.33 17.06 2.47
N ILE A 158 5.23 17.98 2.82
CA ILE A 158 6.08 18.71 1.86
C ILE A 158 7.57 18.37 2.02
N ALA A 159 7.90 17.33 2.79
CA ALA A 159 9.29 16.97 3.11
C ALA A 159 10.13 16.70 1.84
N GLY A 160 9.53 16.13 0.78
CA GLY A 160 10.22 15.93 -0.50
C GLY A 160 10.61 17.24 -1.18
N ALA A 161 9.74 18.25 -1.15
CA ALA A 161 10.05 19.57 -1.71
C ALA A 161 11.13 20.29 -0.90
N ILE A 162 11.10 20.17 0.42
CA ILE A 162 12.14 20.74 1.30
C ILE A 162 13.49 20.08 0.99
N GLY A 163 13.54 18.75 0.91
CA GLY A 163 14.79 18.02 0.61
C GLY A 163 15.36 18.29 -0.78
N ALA A 164 14.53 18.68 -1.75
CA ALA A 164 14.99 19.05 -3.09
C ALA A 164 15.51 20.49 -3.17
N ALA A 165 15.24 21.34 -2.15
CA ALA A 165 15.64 22.74 -2.11
C ALA A 165 16.95 22.98 -1.30
N ILE A 166 17.47 21.94 -0.64
CA ILE A 166 18.73 21.93 0.12
C ILE A 166 19.85 21.37 -0.75
#